data_a14b007d5aceb00e435edf3e04bdb454
#
_entry.id   a14b007d5aceb00e435edf3e04bdb454
#
_cell.length_a   1.000
_cell.length_b   1.000
_cell.length_c   1.000
_cell.angle_alpha   90.00
_cell.angle_beta   90.00
_cell.angle_gamma   90.00
#
_symmetry.space_group_name_H-M   'P 1'
#
loop_
_entity.id
_entity.type
_entity.pdbx_description
1 polymer ?
#
loop_
_entity_poly.entity_id
_entity_poly.type
_entity_poly.pdbx_seq_one_letter_code
_entity_poly.pdbx_strand_id
1 'polypeptide(L)'
;MQEIRRIRHEKGLTVLHVTHDIEEALFLSDKIGVMMNGELRQIGPVEEIMNRPASVEIGKLIRKENLFRMTYKKSRSLLCKGDFCLYKEGLEAKKEYLVHIPPEDIILSLKPMQETSARNCLRGEVRSVIHHNMGVKVHVDAGISLVSLLTQRSFRQMALEPGQTVYLIFKSNAVGVYGL
;
A
#
# COMPACT_ATOMS: atom_id res chain seq x y z
N MET A 1 26.87 -2.29 -5.07
CA MET A 1 26.11 -1.80 -3.90
C MET A 1 26.85 -1.98 -2.57
N GLN A 2 27.27 -3.17 -2.17
CA GLN A 2 27.99 -3.41 -0.91
C GLN A 2 29.30 -2.62 -0.79
N GLU A 3 30.04 -2.46 -1.88
CA GLU A 3 31.31 -1.72 -1.93
C GLU A 3 31.13 -0.22 -1.58
N ILE A 4 30.11 0.43 -2.14
CA ILE A 4 29.81 1.84 -1.84
C ILE A 4 29.48 2.02 -0.35
N ARG A 5 28.71 1.10 0.21
CA ARG A 5 28.34 1.11 1.63
C ARG A 5 29.57 0.90 2.53
N ARG A 6 30.47 0.00 2.15
CA ARG A 6 31.74 -0.25 2.86
C ARG A 6 32.62 0.99 2.85
N ILE A 7 32.88 1.57 1.66
CA ILE A 7 33.74 2.76 1.50
C ILE A 7 33.17 3.95 2.30
N ARG A 8 31.85 4.16 2.23
CA ARG A 8 31.19 5.21 3.01
C ARG A 8 31.42 5.06 4.50
N HIS A 9 31.26 3.84 5.02
CA HIS A 9 31.45 3.57 6.45
C HIS A 9 32.92 3.69 6.86
N GLU A 10 33.85 3.13 6.09
CA GLU A 10 35.28 3.16 6.39
C GLU A 10 35.89 4.57 6.31
N LYS A 11 35.39 5.40 5.40
CA LYS A 11 35.95 6.74 5.15
C LYS A 11 35.13 7.89 5.74
N GLY A 12 33.98 7.63 6.35
CA GLY A 12 33.09 8.67 6.89
C GLY A 12 32.55 9.62 5.82
N LEU A 13 32.35 9.15 4.58
CA LEU A 13 31.97 10.00 3.47
C LEU A 13 30.47 10.25 3.42
N THR A 14 30.10 11.48 3.01
CA THR A 14 28.75 11.78 2.53
C THR A 14 28.70 11.48 1.04
N VAL A 15 27.75 10.64 0.63
CA VAL A 15 27.55 10.21 -0.77
C VAL A 15 26.19 10.68 -1.24
N LEU A 16 26.17 11.43 -2.35
CA LEU A 16 24.95 11.69 -3.10
C LEU A 16 24.89 10.71 -4.28
N HIS A 17 23.89 9.83 -4.26
CA HIS A 17 23.66 8.85 -5.30
C HIS A 17 22.35 9.15 -6.02
N VAL A 18 22.39 9.19 -7.35
CA VAL A 18 21.20 9.39 -8.20
C VAL A 18 20.91 8.09 -8.93
N THR A 19 19.72 7.56 -8.73
CA THR A 19 19.27 6.31 -9.35
C THR A 19 17.78 6.36 -9.65
N HIS A 20 17.33 5.56 -10.59
CA HIS A 20 15.92 5.27 -10.84
C HIS A 20 15.48 3.91 -10.26
N ASP A 21 16.44 3.17 -9.68
CA ASP A 21 16.17 1.89 -9.03
C ASP A 21 15.83 2.11 -7.54
N ILE A 22 14.59 1.80 -7.16
CA ILE A 22 14.12 1.98 -5.80
C ILE A 22 14.82 1.03 -4.82
N GLU A 23 15.16 -0.20 -5.23
CA GLU A 23 15.82 -1.17 -4.36
C GLU A 23 17.25 -0.71 -4.03
N GLU A 24 17.94 -0.14 -5.03
CA GLU A 24 19.26 0.46 -4.85
C GLU A 24 19.18 1.67 -3.90
N ALA A 25 18.20 2.57 -4.10
CA ALA A 25 17.98 3.71 -3.22
C ALA A 25 17.70 3.28 -1.79
N LEU A 26 16.82 2.30 -1.57
CA LEU A 26 16.47 1.77 -0.24
C LEU A 26 17.67 1.11 0.45
N PHE A 27 18.51 0.43 -0.31
CA PHE A 27 19.66 -0.30 0.25
C PHE A 27 20.81 0.62 0.65
N LEU A 28 21.07 1.70 -0.12
CA LEU A 28 22.26 2.54 0.05
C LEU A 28 22.03 3.77 0.92
N SER A 29 20.80 4.27 1.02
CA SER A 29 20.52 5.59 1.56
C SER A 29 20.11 5.60 3.03
N ASP A 30 20.48 6.66 3.74
CA ASP A 30 19.88 7.03 5.04
C ASP A 30 18.67 7.95 4.82
N LYS A 31 18.75 8.78 3.77
CA LYS A 31 17.67 9.69 3.35
C LYS A 31 17.45 9.55 1.85
N ILE A 32 16.20 9.66 1.42
CA ILE A 32 15.81 9.64 0.02
C ILE A 32 15.18 10.98 -0.35
N GLY A 33 15.64 11.58 -1.45
CA GLY A 33 14.97 12.66 -2.14
C GLY A 33 14.24 12.13 -3.37
N VAL A 34 12.92 12.27 -3.42
CA VAL A 34 12.12 11.88 -4.57
C VAL A 34 11.97 13.06 -5.52
N MET A 35 12.54 12.93 -6.72
CA MET A 35 12.41 13.93 -7.78
C MET A 35 11.39 13.50 -8.83
N MET A 36 10.52 14.41 -9.25
CA MET A 36 9.55 14.21 -10.32
C MET A 36 9.45 15.47 -11.17
N ASN A 37 9.56 15.34 -12.47
CA ASN A 37 9.50 16.45 -13.43
C ASN A 37 10.49 17.58 -13.10
N GLY A 38 11.71 17.23 -12.65
CA GLY A 38 12.75 18.20 -12.29
C GLY A 38 12.60 18.87 -10.92
N GLU A 39 11.55 18.54 -10.16
CA GLU A 39 11.28 19.11 -8.83
C GLU A 39 11.48 18.09 -7.73
N LEU A 40 12.04 18.52 -6.60
CA LEU A 40 12.12 17.70 -5.39
C LEU A 40 10.75 17.69 -4.70
N ARG A 41 10.06 16.55 -4.73
CA ARG A 41 8.68 16.41 -4.22
C ARG A 41 8.61 15.95 -2.77
N GLN A 42 9.58 15.17 -2.33
CA GLN A 42 9.68 14.74 -0.94
C GLN A 42 11.14 14.42 -0.62
N ILE A 43 11.56 14.72 0.60
CA ILE A 43 12.86 14.30 1.15
C ILE A 43 12.68 13.88 2.60
N GLY A 44 13.30 12.78 2.99
CA GLY A 44 13.23 12.30 4.36
C GLY A 44 13.99 10.98 4.55
N PRO A 45 14.02 10.46 5.79
CA PRO A 45 14.50 9.11 6.07
C PRO A 45 13.78 8.07 5.19
N VAL A 46 14.48 6.97 4.88
CA VAL A 46 13.91 5.86 4.08
C VAL A 46 12.56 5.40 4.64
N GLU A 47 12.47 5.22 5.95
CA GLU A 47 11.24 4.78 6.62
C GLU A 47 10.07 5.76 6.42
N GLU A 48 10.34 7.06 6.47
CA GLU A 48 9.32 8.08 6.25
C GLU A 48 8.79 8.04 4.82
N ILE A 49 9.67 7.99 3.83
CA ILE A 49 9.28 7.90 2.41
C ILE A 49 8.44 6.65 2.16
N MET A 50 8.87 5.51 2.71
CA MET A 50 8.18 4.23 2.53
C MET A 50 6.83 4.19 3.23
N ASN A 51 6.72 4.75 4.44
CA ASN A 51 5.50 4.66 5.23
C ASN A 51 4.52 5.80 4.95
N ARG A 52 5.02 7.00 4.64
CA ARG A 52 4.22 8.23 4.46
C ARG A 52 4.59 8.95 3.16
N PRO A 53 4.35 8.34 1.98
CA PRO A 53 4.56 9.04 0.72
C PRO A 53 3.65 10.27 0.67
N ALA A 54 4.21 11.41 0.21
CA ALA A 54 3.47 12.67 0.15
C ALA A 54 2.37 12.69 -0.94
N SER A 55 2.41 11.74 -1.87
CA SER A 55 1.38 11.63 -2.92
C SER A 55 1.21 10.19 -3.43
N VAL A 56 0.12 9.96 -4.18
CA VAL A 56 -0.12 8.66 -4.85
C VAL A 56 0.98 8.36 -5.87
N GLU A 57 1.48 9.39 -6.56
CA GLU A 57 2.53 9.27 -7.57
C GLU A 57 3.84 8.78 -6.95
N ILE A 58 4.22 9.36 -5.80
CA ILE A 58 5.39 8.89 -5.02
C ILE A 58 5.14 7.45 -4.54
N GLY A 59 3.95 7.16 -4.02
CA GLY A 59 3.58 5.82 -3.60
C GLY A 59 3.72 4.78 -4.72
N LYS A 60 3.29 5.11 -5.93
CA LYS A 60 3.47 4.25 -7.11
C LYS A 60 4.95 4.07 -7.47
N LEU A 61 5.75 5.14 -7.39
CA LEU A 61 7.18 5.08 -7.64
C LEU A 61 7.89 4.09 -6.70
N ILE A 62 7.54 4.12 -5.41
CA ILE A 62 8.07 3.18 -4.40
C ILE A 62 7.32 1.84 -4.37
N ARG A 63 6.52 1.55 -5.38
CA ARG A 63 5.72 0.32 -5.53
C ARG A 63 4.78 0.02 -4.34
N LYS A 64 4.28 1.08 -3.67
CA LYS A 64 3.29 0.94 -2.62
C LYS A 64 1.92 0.63 -3.21
N GLU A 65 1.39 -0.52 -2.88
CA GLU A 65 0.09 -0.98 -3.36
C GLU A 65 -1.05 -0.42 -2.50
N ASN A 66 -2.30 -0.50 -2.98
CA ASN A 66 -3.50 -0.09 -2.25
C ASN A 66 -3.42 1.34 -1.70
N LEU A 67 -2.83 2.25 -2.46
CA LEU A 67 -2.70 3.66 -2.11
C LEU A 67 -3.65 4.50 -2.95
N PHE A 68 -4.56 5.23 -2.30
CA PHE A 68 -5.64 5.96 -2.96
C PHE A 68 -5.82 7.35 -2.37
N ARG A 69 -6.25 8.30 -3.21
CA ARG A 69 -6.82 9.56 -2.76
C ARG A 69 -8.32 9.37 -2.56
N MET A 70 -8.83 9.68 -1.37
CA MET A 70 -10.22 9.46 -0.99
C MET A 70 -10.79 10.66 -0.24
N THR A 71 -12.10 10.87 -0.36
CA THR A 71 -12.83 11.94 0.34
C THR A 71 -13.52 11.38 1.58
N TYR A 72 -13.39 12.04 2.72
CA TYR A 72 -14.03 11.61 3.96
C TYR A 72 -15.44 12.20 4.11
N LYS A 73 -16.42 11.31 4.30
CA LYS A 73 -17.83 11.63 4.58
C LYS A 73 -18.10 11.44 6.08
N LYS A 74 -17.96 12.51 6.87
CA LYS A 74 -18.05 12.48 8.34
C LYS A 74 -19.35 11.89 8.86
N SER A 75 -20.50 12.20 8.24
CA SER A 75 -21.82 11.73 8.67
C SER A 75 -21.99 10.20 8.69
N ARG A 76 -21.15 9.47 7.95
CA ARG A 76 -21.20 8.01 7.86
C ARG A 76 -19.88 7.34 8.25
N SER A 77 -18.87 8.10 8.67
CA SER A 77 -17.51 7.60 8.94
C SER A 77 -16.91 6.83 7.76
N LEU A 78 -17.08 7.34 6.53
CA LEU A 78 -16.66 6.68 5.31
C LEU A 78 -15.61 7.50 4.56
N LEU A 79 -14.57 6.82 4.11
CA LEU A 79 -13.65 7.29 3.08
C LEU A 79 -14.10 6.76 1.73
N CYS A 80 -14.36 7.63 0.76
CA CYS A 80 -14.93 7.26 -0.54
C CYS A 80 -14.11 7.75 -1.73
N LYS A 81 -14.08 6.92 -2.79
CA LYS A 81 -13.59 7.25 -4.13
C LYS A 81 -14.62 6.74 -5.14
N GLY A 82 -15.43 7.65 -5.70
CA GLY A 82 -16.61 7.26 -6.46
C GLY A 82 -17.59 6.47 -5.58
N ASP A 83 -18.01 5.31 -6.06
CA ASP A 83 -18.92 4.41 -5.34
C ASP A 83 -18.20 3.50 -4.33
N PHE A 84 -16.88 3.40 -4.43
CA PHE A 84 -16.07 2.63 -3.49
C PHE A 84 -15.90 3.40 -2.18
N CYS A 85 -16.31 2.79 -1.06
CA CYS A 85 -16.22 3.40 0.26
C CYS A 85 -15.67 2.42 1.29
N LEU A 86 -14.87 2.97 2.24
CA LEU A 86 -14.28 2.25 3.37
C LEU A 86 -14.73 2.87 4.67
N TYR A 87 -15.01 2.04 5.66
CA TYR A 87 -15.30 2.51 7.02
C TYR A 87 -14.02 2.90 7.75
N LYS A 88 -13.99 4.12 8.26
CA LYS A 88 -12.89 4.65 9.09
C LYS A 88 -13.43 5.68 10.07
N GLU A 89 -13.21 5.46 11.35
CA GLU A 89 -13.59 6.39 12.43
C GLU A 89 -12.47 7.38 12.77
N GLY A 90 -12.82 8.43 13.50
CA GLY A 90 -11.86 9.32 14.16
C GLY A 90 -11.13 10.28 13.24
N LEU A 91 -11.63 10.53 12.02
CA LEU A 91 -11.04 11.50 11.12
C LEU A 91 -11.69 12.88 11.26
N GLU A 92 -10.87 13.90 11.11
CA GLU A 92 -11.35 15.27 11.00
C GLU A 92 -12.05 15.48 9.64
N ALA A 93 -12.96 16.44 9.60
CA ALA A 93 -13.67 16.81 8.37
C ALA A 93 -12.71 17.54 7.41
N LYS A 94 -11.80 16.80 6.79
CA LYS A 94 -10.96 17.27 5.67
C LYS A 94 -11.59 16.87 4.35
N LYS A 95 -11.25 17.61 3.30
CA LYS A 95 -11.80 17.36 1.97
C LYS A 95 -11.24 16.07 1.37
N GLU A 96 -9.94 15.82 1.51
CA GLU A 96 -9.24 14.68 0.91
C GLU A 96 -8.17 14.10 1.83
N TYR A 97 -7.94 12.80 1.70
CA TYR A 97 -6.91 12.05 2.41
C TYR A 97 -6.19 11.11 1.45
N LEU A 98 -4.91 10.90 1.69
CA LEU A 98 -4.18 9.78 1.13
C LEU A 98 -4.44 8.56 2.02
N VAL A 99 -4.97 7.49 1.43
CA VAL A 99 -5.40 6.28 2.13
C VAL A 99 -4.57 5.10 1.64
N HIS A 100 -4.02 4.34 2.57
CA HIS A 100 -3.25 3.13 2.30
C HIS A 100 -3.81 1.95 3.07
N ILE A 101 -3.91 0.80 2.41
CA ILE A 101 -4.28 -0.47 3.04
C ILE A 101 -3.15 -1.47 2.75
N PRO A 102 -2.37 -1.89 3.76
CA PRO A 102 -1.32 -2.88 3.55
C PRO A 102 -1.90 -4.17 2.95
N PRO A 103 -1.31 -4.72 1.87
CA PRO A 103 -1.78 -5.97 1.26
C PRO A 103 -1.87 -7.16 2.22
N GLU A 104 -0.96 -7.21 3.19
CA GLU A 104 -0.88 -8.22 4.26
C GLU A 104 -2.02 -8.13 5.27
N ASP A 105 -2.65 -6.96 5.42
CA ASP A 105 -3.78 -6.73 6.33
C ASP A 105 -5.14 -7.07 5.69
N ILE A 106 -5.16 -7.37 4.39
CA ILE A 106 -6.36 -7.76 3.67
C ILE A 106 -6.52 -9.28 3.69
N ILE A 107 -7.50 -9.76 4.43
CA ILE A 107 -7.88 -11.16 4.45
C ILE A 107 -8.81 -11.43 3.27
N LEU A 108 -8.53 -12.48 2.49
CA LEU A 108 -9.46 -12.98 1.48
C LEU A 108 -10.31 -14.10 2.06
N SER A 109 -11.59 -14.12 1.68
CA SER A 109 -12.53 -15.16 2.03
C SER A 109 -13.40 -15.52 0.82
N LEU A 110 -13.79 -16.79 0.69
CA LEU A 110 -14.72 -17.26 -0.34
C LEU A 110 -16.18 -16.97 0.02
N LYS A 111 -16.43 -16.65 1.30
CA LYS A 111 -17.78 -16.33 1.82
C LYS A 111 -17.71 -15.01 2.60
N PRO A 112 -18.81 -14.24 2.67
CA PRO A 112 -18.86 -13.07 3.53
C PRO A 112 -18.68 -13.50 5.00
N MET A 113 -17.82 -12.81 5.73
CA MET A 113 -17.67 -13.05 7.18
C MET A 113 -18.69 -12.20 7.94
N GLN A 114 -19.42 -12.84 8.81
CA GLN A 114 -20.32 -12.21 9.79
C GLN A 114 -19.71 -12.32 11.18
N GLU A 115 -20.19 -11.48 12.11
CA GLU A 115 -19.77 -11.50 13.53
C GLU A 115 -18.24 -11.32 13.73
N THR A 116 -17.66 -10.40 12.99
CA THR A 116 -16.23 -10.07 13.06
C THR A 116 -16.00 -8.63 13.50
N SER A 117 -14.84 -8.37 14.11
CA SER A 117 -14.40 -7.01 14.43
C SER A 117 -13.92 -6.21 13.19
N ALA A 118 -13.82 -6.83 12.03
CA ALA A 118 -13.49 -6.15 10.79
C ALA A 118 -14.72 -5.38 10.29
N ARG A 119 -14.57 -4.07 10.08
CA ARG A 119 -15.67 -3.19 9.63
C ARG A 119 -15.71 -3.03 8.11
N ASN A 120 -14.66 -3.46 7.42
CA ASN A 120 -14.59 -3.44 5.97
C ASN A 120 -14.71 -4.88 5.45
N CYS A 121 -15.76 -5.15 4.70
CA CYS A 121 -16.00 -6.41 3.99
C CYS A 121 -16.52 -6.05 2.60
N LEU A 122 -15.67 -6.22 1.59
CA LEU A 122 -15.91 -5.81 0.22
C LEU A 122 -16.00 -7.03 -0.67
N ARG A 123 -17.05 -7.14 -1.46
CA ARG A 123 -17.14 -8.16 -2.52
C ARG A 123 -16.30 -7.71 -3.72
N GLY A 124 -15.50 -8.62 -4.26
CA GLY A 124 -14.70 -8.37 -5.46
C GLY A 124 -14.50 -9.61 -6.30
N GLU A 125 -13.86 -9.44 -7.44
CA GLU A 125 -13.53 -10.49 -8.38
C GLU A 125 -12.02 -10.57 -8.57
N VAL A 126 -11.44 -11.75 -8.48
CA VAL A 126 -10.01 -11.99 -8.73
C VAL A 126 -9.70 -11.66 -10.19
N ARG A 127 -8.76 -10.75 -10.43
CA ARG A 127 -8.31 -10.36 -11.77
C ARG A 127 -7.05 -11.08 -12.19
N SER A 128 -6.09 -11.19 -11.26
CA SER A 128 -4.83 -11.89 -11.53
C SER A 128 -4.16 -12.36 -10.24
N VAL A 129 -3.28 -13.33 -10.40
CA VAL A 129 -2.47 -13.90 -9.33
C VAL A 129 -1.01 -13.81 -9.74
N ILE A 130 -0.16 -13.27 -8.85
CA ILE A 130 1.27 -13.11 -9.10
C ILE A 130 2.04 -13.76 -7.96
N HIS A 131 2.84 -14.79 -8.29
CA HIS A 131 3.73 -15.41 -7.33
C HIS A 131 4.95 -14.51 -7.06
N HIS A 132 5.25 -14.31 -5.79
CA HIS A 132 6.35 -13.48 -5.33
C HIS A 132 7.16 -14.22 -4.25
N ASN A 133 8.39 -13.81 -4.01
CA ASN A 133 9.27 -14.45 -3.00
C ASN A 133 8.66 -14.44 -1.58
N MET A 134 7.87 -13.42 -1.25
CA MET A 134 7.24 -13.27 0.06
C MET A 134 5.83 -13.88 0.15
N GLY A 135 5.30 -14.46 -0.94
CA GLY A 135 3.95 -15.02 -0.96
C GLY A 135 3.29 -14.94 -2.34
N VAL A 136 1.98 -14.81 -2.34
CA VAL A 136 1.16 -14.70 -3.55
C VAL A 136 0.35 -13.41 -3.49
N LYS A 137 0.57 -12.52 -4.43
CA LYS A 137 -0.24 -11.31 -4.61
C LYS A 137 -1.48 -11.65 -5.43
N VAL A 138 -2.64 -11.39 -4.86
CA VAL A 138 -3.93 -11.57 -5.52
C VAL A 138 -4.52 -10.19 -5.79
N HIS A 139 -4.66 -9.86 -7.06
CA HIS A 139 -5.30 -8.62 -7.52
C HIS A 139 -6.80 -8.84 -7.62
N VAL A 140 -7.56 -8.03 -6.93
CA VAL A 140 -9.02 -8.12 -6.84
C VAL A 140 -9.64 -6.80 -7.25
N ASP A 141 -10.64 -6.85 -8.11
CA ASP A 141 -11.48 -5.71 -8.46
C ASP A 141 -12.70 -5.68 -7.54
N ALA A 142 -12.77 -4.68 -6.69
CA ALA A 142 -13.89 -4.42 -5.78
C ALA A 142 -14.51 -3.03 -6.05
N GLY A 143 -14.56 -2.61 -7.32
CA GLY A 143 -14.87 -1.24 -7.76
C GLY A 143 -13.65 -0.35 -7.85
N ILE A 144 -12.56 -0.74 -7.20
CA ILE A 144 -11.18 -0.31 -7.43
C ILE A 144 -10.26 -1.54 -7.36
N SER A 145 -9.08 -1.43 -7.96
CA SER A 145 -8.10 -2.52 -7.87
C SER A 145 -7.46 -2.53 -6.48
N LEU A 146 -7.60 -3.66 -5.79
CA LEU A 146 -6.97 -3.96 -4.51
C LEU A 146 -6.06 -5.17 -4.63
N VAL A 147 -4.97 -5.17 -3.88
CA VAL A 147 -4.02 -6.29 -3.80
C VAL A 147 -4.05 -6.86 -2.39
N SER A 148 -4.18 -8.16 -2.26
CA SER A 148 -3.98 -8.90 -1.01
C SER A 148 -2.75 -9.80 -1.13
N LEU A 149 -1.97 -9.90 -0.06
CA LEU A 149 -0.79 -10.77 0.03
C LEU A 149 -1.13 -12.00 0.86
N LEU A 150 -1.07 -13.17 0.25
CA LEU A 150 -1.31 -14.45 0.90
C LEU A 150 -0.03 -15.26 1.02
N THR A 151 0.00 -16.17 2.00
CA THR A 151 1.01 -17.22 2.03
C THR A 151 0.76 -18.21 0.88
N GLN A 152 1.80 -18.90 0.41
CA GLN A 152 1.67 -19.96 -0.58
C GLN A 152 0.69 -21.05 -0.13
N ARG A 153 0.68 -21.37 1.16
CA ARG A 153 -0.22 -22.37 1.75
C ARG A 153 -1.69 -21.93 1.65
N SER A 154 -2.00 -20.71 2.09
CA SER A 154 -3.36 -20.17 2.04
C SER A 154 -3.88 -20.09 0.61
N PHE A 155 -3.04 -19.63 -0.32
CA PHE A 155 -3.40 -19.56 -1.74
C PHE A 155 -3.79 -20.94 -2.30
N ARG A 156 -2.97 -21.98 -2.04
CA ARG A 156 -3.26 -23.34 -2.50
C ARG A 156 -4.56 -23.91 -1.89
N GLN A 157 -4.79 -23.67 -0.59
CA GLN A 157 -6.00 -24.12 0.10
C GLN A 157 -7.28 -23.46 -0.43
N MET A 158 -7.19 -22.21 -0.84
CA MET A 158 -8.33 -21.46 -1.38
C MET A 158 -8.59 -21.76 -2.86
N ALA A 159 -7.62 -22.34 -3.58
CA ALA A 159 -7.68 -22.61 -5.02
C ALA A 159 -8.17 -21.39 -5.82
N LEU A 160 -7.56 -20.23 -5.59
CA LEU A 160 -8.01 -18.98 -6.21
C LEU A 160 -7.64 -18.92 -7.69
N GLU A 161 -8.63 -18.54 -8.51
CA GLU A 161 -8.49 -18.38 -9.96
C GLU A 161 -9.08 -17.05 -10.44
N PRO A 162 -8.57 -16.46 -11.54
CA PRO A 162 -9.17 -15.29 -12.16
C PRO A 162 -10.66 -15.52 -12.48
N GLY A 163 -11.49 -14.48 -12.25
CA GLY A 163 -12.95 -14.52 -12.40
C GLY A 163 -13.70 -14.98 -11.15
N GLN A 164 -12.99 -15.51 -10.15
CA GLN A 164 -13.64 -15.99 -8.92
C GLN A 164 -14.07 -14.82 -8.03
N THR A 165 -15.29 -14.92 -7.48
CA THR A 165 -15.76 -13.98 -6.46
C THR A 165 -15.11 -14.25 -5.12
N VAL A 166 -14.59 -13.19 -4.49
CA VAL A 166 -13.98 -13.21 -3.15
C VAL A 166 -14.47 -12.02 -2.32
N TYR A 167 -14.24 -12.11 -1.02
CA TYR A 167 -14.50 -11.02 -0.07
C TYR A 167 -13.17 -10.57 0.53
N LEU A 168 -12.92 -9.26 0.44
CA LEU A 168 -11.76 -8.60 1.05
C LEU A 168 -12.19 -8.06 2.41
N ILE A 169 -11.55 -8.56 3.46
CA ILE A 169 -11.94 -8.28 4.84
C ILE A 169 -10.76 -7.68 5.57
N PHE A 170 -10.94 -6.51 6.17
CA PHE A 170 -9.89 -5.85 6.96
C PHE A 170 -10.48 -4.92 8.03
N LYS A 171 -9.72 -4.72 9.09
CA LYS A 171 -10.10 -3.84 10.19
C LYS A 171 -9.95 -2.36 9.78
N SER A 172 -10.75 -1.48 10.40
CA SER A 172 -10.63 -0.04 10.17
C SER A 172 -9.30 0.56 10.65
N ASN A 173 -8.64 -0.07 11.64
CA ASN A 173 -7.32 0.35 12.11
C ASN A 173 -6.17 -0.03 11.16
N ALA A 174 -6.35 -1.02 10.30
CA ALA A 174 -5.41 -1.35 9.22
C ALA A 174 -5.38 -0.28 8.11
N VAL A 175 -6.43 0.54 8.02
CA VAL A 175 -6.50 1.63 7.05
C VAL A 175 -5.65 2.80 7.53
N GLY A 176 -4.46 2.95 6.95
CA GLY A 176 -3.59 4.12 7.13
C GLY A 176 -4.18 5.34 6.43
N VAL A 177 -4.17 6.50 7.10
CA VAL A 177 -4.74 7.74 6.57
C VAL A 177 -3.80 8.89 6.82
N TYR A 178 -3.46 9.61 5.77
CA TYR A 178 -2.56 10.76 5.81
C TYR A 178 -3.29 11.99 5.24
N GLY A 179 -3.22 13.11 5.96
CA GLY A 179 -3.81 14.38 5.49
C GLY A 179 -3.01 14.93 4.31
N LEU A 180 -3.70 15.34 3.25
CA LEU A 180 -3.15 16.07 2.11
C LEU A 180 -3.17 17.57 2.36
#